data_c730a673b293e247af82128eae77bdab
#
_entry.id   c730a673b293e247af82128eae77bdab
#
_cell.length_a   1.000
_cell.length_b   1.000
_cell.length_c   1.000
_cell.angle_alpha   90.00
_cell.angle_beta   90.00
_cell.angle_gamma   90.00
#
_symmetry.space_group_name_H-M   'P 1'
#
loop_
_entity.id
_entity.type
_entity.pdbx_description
1 polymer ?
#
loop_
_entity_poly.entity_id
_entity_poly.type
_entity_poly.pdbx_seq_one_letter_code
_entity_poly.pdbx_strand_id
1 'polypeptide(L)'
;MEDSTSISASTIIDFLRHGDVEGGQKYRGQLDDPLSELGWNQLRTATANKQNWQHIITSPLKRCAEFANELAQIQSLPLQIENELKEVSFGLWEGKTADELLETESGKIKKYWNDPIHTTPPQGENLLAFEKRVLNGWGNILNQFQGKHVLLISHAGVMRIILCHILGMPLTELFKLDVGLAKASRIQIDHVDGQNWPRLIFHGSEFI
;
A
#
# COMPACT_ATOMS: atom_id res chain seq x y z
N MET A 1 -31.42 -21.57 23.75
CA MET A 1 -30.84 -20.22 23.60
C MET A 1 -30.17 -20.22 22.23
N GLU A 2 -30.80 -19.60 21.25
CA GLU A 2 -30.21 -19.45 19.94
C GLU A 2 -29.07 -18.42 20.10
N ASP A 3 -27.85 -18.88 19.85
CA ASP A 3 -26.67 -18.06 19.80
C ASP A 3 -26.79 -17.17 18.54
N SER A 4 -27.31 -15.95 18.72
CA SER A 4 -27.48 -15.01 17.64
C SER A 4 -26.09 -14.45 17.25
N THR A 5 -25.40 -15.13 16.34
CA THR A 5 -24.18 -14.61 15.72
C THR A 5 -24.47 -13.22 15.15
N SER A 6 -23.92 -12.18 15.77
CA SER A 6 -24.10 -10.81 15.27
C SER A 6 -23.11 -10.55 14.15
N ILE A 7 -23.58 -10.61 12.90
CA ILE A 7 -22.80 -10.20 11.73
C ILE A 7 -23.04 -8.70 11.53
N SER A 8 -22.01 -7.88 11.71
CA SER A 8 -22.06 -6.47 11.35
C SER A 8 -21.71 -6.27 9.87
N ALA A 9 -21.98 -5.07 9.35
CA ALA A 9 -21.63 -4.74 7.96
C ALA A 9 -20.13 -4.93 7.69
N SER A 10 -19.78 -5.61 6.59
CA SER A 10 -18.39 -5.83 6.21
C SER A 10 -17.69 -4.52 5.90
N THR A 11 -16.42 -4.41 6.28
CA THR A 11 -15.53 -3.34 5.83
C THR A 11 -14.87 -3.73 4.51
N ILE A 12 -14.87 -2.83 3.54
CA ILE A 12 -14.22 -3.03 2.24
C ILE A 12 -13.07 -2.03 2.12
N ILE A 13 -11.87 -2.52 1.92
CA ILE A 13 -10.69 -1.69 1.66
C ILE A 13 -10.19 -1.98 0.25
N ASP A 14 -10.29 -0.97 -0.59
CA ASP A 14 -9.66 -0.96 -1.91
C ASP A 14 -8.28 -0.34 -1.79
N PHE A 15 -7.24 -1.07 -2.14
CA PHE A 15 -5.89 -0.56 -2.28
C PHE A 15 -5.67 -0.13 -3.72
N LEU A 16 -4.99 1.00 -3.89
CA LEU A 16 -4.51 1.48 -5.17
C LEU A 16 -3.04 1.89 -5.01
N ARG A 17 -2.13 1.22 -5.75
CA ARG A 17 -0.76 1.68 -5.82
C ARG A 17 -0.69 2.96 -6.64
N HIS A 18 0.18 3.91 -6.24
CA HIS A 18 0.46 5.10 -7.06
C HIS A 18 0.84 4.74 -8.50
N GLY A 19 0.64 5.67 -9.42
CA GLY A 19 1.03 5.56 -10.83
C GLY A 19 2.53 5.75 -11.05
N ASP A 20 2.93 5.89 -12.31
CA ASP A 20 4.30 6.20 -12.69
C ASP A 20 4.77 7.53 -12.09
N VAL A 21 6.08 7.64 -11.85
CA VAL A 21 6.68 8.75 -11.09
C VAL A 21 7.83 9.35 -11.89
N GLU A 22 7.99 10.66 -11.84
CA GLU A 22 9.09 11.34 -12.50
C GLU A 22 10.47 10.76 -12.15
N GLY A 23 11.40 10.83 -13.11
CA GLY A 23 12.75 10.35 -12.94
C GLY A 23 12.94 8.83 -13.13
N GLY A 24 11.99 8.13 -13.75
CA GLY A 24 12.12 6.72 -14.17
C GLY A 24 12.15 5.70 -13.03
N GLN A 25 12.50 4.46 -13.33
CA GLN A 25 12.49 3.36 -12.36
C GLN A 25 13.73 3.38 -11.46
N LYS A 26 13.54 3.53 -10.15
CA LYS A 26 14.60 3.57 -9.14
C LYS A 26 14.07 3.18 -7.76
N TYR A 27 14.95 2.89 -6.81
CA TYR A 27 14.62 2.79 -5.40
C TYR A 27 14.24 4.18 -4.89
N ARG A 28 12.96 4.43 -4.67
CA ARG A 28 12.49 5.75 -4.20
C ARG A 28 12.37 5.81 -2.70
N GLY A 29 11.79 4.77 -2.10
CA GLY A 29 11.50 4.82 -0.68
C GLY A 29 10.70 6.06 -0.30
N GLN A 30 11.31 6.91 0.52
CA GLN A 30 10.72 8.17 0.99
C GLN A 30 11.18 9.41 0.19
N LEU A 31 12.00 9.24 -0.87
CA LEU A 31 12.23 10.30 -1.84
C LEU A 31 10.89 10.73 -2.45
N ASP A 32 10.61 12.04 -2.38
CA ASP A 32 9.25 12.57 -2.59
C ASP A 32 9.04 13.13 -4.01
N ASP A 33 9.42 12.32 -5.01
CA ASP A 33 9.16 12.64 -6.42
C ASP A 33 7.64 12.66 -6.71
N PRO A 34 7.13 13.60 -7.53
CA PRO A 34 5.74 13.66 -7.94
C PRO A 34 5.40 12.57 -8.98
N LEU A 35 4.12 12.40 -9.26
CA LEU A 35 3.65 11.60 -10.40
C LEU A 35 4.11 12.22 -11.71
N SER A 36 4.50 11.36 -12.67
CA SER A 36 4.64 11.76 -14.07
C SER A 36 3.26 11.99 -14.71
N GLU A 37 3.23 12.62 -15.89
CA GLU A 37 2.00 12.74 -16.69
C GLU A 37 1.37 11.37 -16.96
N LEU A 38 2.21 10.37 -17.27
CA LEU A 38 1.77 8.98 -17.42
C LEU A 38 1.11 8.45 -16.12
N GLY A 39 1.72 8.71 -14.97
CA GLY A 39 1.20 8.27 -13.69
C GLY A 39 -0.15 8.87 -13.32
N TRP A 40 -0.34 10.15 -13.61
CA TRP A 40 -1.63 10.81 -13.47
C TRP A 40 -2.70 10.15 -14.34
N ASN A 41 -2.40 9.88 -15.62
CA ASN A 41 -3.32 9.24 -16.55
C ASN A 41 -3.64 7.80 -16.15
N GLN A 42 -2.66 7.03 -15.66
CA GLN A 42 -2.86 5.69 -15.13
C GLN A 42 -3.84 5.68 -13.97
N LEU A 43 -3.69 6.58 -12.99
CA LEU A 43 -4.56 6.65 -11.82
C LEU A 43 -5.97 7.14 -12.16
N ARG A 44 -6.10 8.14 -13.04
CA ARG A 44 -7.40 8.60 -13.52
C ARG A 44 -8.15 7.50 -14.27
N THR A 45 -7.46 6.71 -15.09
CA THR A 45 -8.03 5.54 -15.76
C THR A 45 -8.47 4.48 -14.75
N ALA A 46 -7.61 4.15 -13.78
CA ALA A 46 -7.92 3.15 -12.76
C ALA A 46 -9.15 3.52 -11.91
N THR A 47 -9.40 4.82 -11.70
CA THR A 47 -10.52 5.31 -10.87
C THR A 47 -11.69 5.88 -11.68
N ALA A 48 -11.69 5.72 -13.02
CA ALA A 48 -12.75 6.26 -13.89
C ALA A 48 -14.13 5.63 -13.60
N ASN A 49 -14.16 4.36 -13.26
CA ASN A 49 -15.39 3.68 -12.88
C ASN A 49 -15.77 4.06 -11.45
N LYS A 50 -16.98 4.56 -11.28
CA LYS A 50 -17.49 4.96 -9.98
C LYS A 50 -17.57 3.76 -9.04
N GLN A 51 -16.86 3.83 -7.93
CA GLN A 51 -16.96 2.89 -6.82
C GLN A 51 -17.78 3.54 -5.68
N ASN A 52 -18.27 2.72 -4.76
CA ASN A 52 -19.06 3.19 -3.61
C ASN A 52 -18.16 3.60 -2.43
N TRP A 53 -17.01 4.21 -2.70
CA TRP A 53 -16.13 4.70 -1.64
C TRP A 53 -16.81 5.79 -0.80
N GLN A 54 -16.60 5.73 0.49
CA GLN A 54 -17.12 6.68 1.47
C GLN A 54 -16.00 7.55 2.05
N HIS A 55 -14.72 7.11 1.92
CA HIS A 55 -13.53 7.81 2.39
C HIS A 55 -12.34 7.48 1.49
N ILE A 56 -11.40 8.40 1.41
CA ILE A 56 -10.09 8.18 0.80
C ILE A 56 -9.03 8.32 1.90
N ILE A 57 -8.12 7.36 1.98
CA ILE A 57 -6.95 7.40 2.86
C ILE A 57 -5.72 7.37 1.96
N THR A 58 -4.70 8.12 2.31
CA THR A 58 -3.48 8.20 1.49
C THR A 58 -2.21 8.25 2.32
N SER A 59 -1.13 7.72 1.77
CA SER A 59 0.22 8.04 2.19
C SER A 59 0.48 9.55 2.04
N PRO A 60 1.30 10.18 2.91
CA PRO A 60 1.63 11.61 2.79
C PRO A 60 2.57 11.93 1.61
N LEU A 61 3.21 10.92 0.97
CA LEU A 61 4.14 11.16 -0.13
C LEU A 61 3.39 11.67 -1.38
N LYS A 62 3.95 12.67 -2.06
CA LYS A 62 3.33 13.43 -3.16
C LYS A 62 2.67 12.54 -4.21
N ARG A 63 3.36 11.50 -4.67
CA ARG A 63 2.85 10.55 -5.67
C ARG A 63 1.55 9.83 -5.30
N CYS A 64 1.18 9.85 -4.00
CA CYS A 64 -0.10 9.36 -3.50
C CYS A 64 -1.02 10.54 -3.11
N ALA A 65 -0.50 11.48 -2.31
CA ALA A 65 -1.30 12.53 -1.67
C ALA A 65 -1.91 13.52 -2.68
N GLU A 66 -1.18 13.90 -3.72
CA GLU A 66 -1.66 14.87 -4.72
C GLU A 66 -2.83 14.28 -5.52
N PHE A 67 -2.71 13.03 -5.98
CA PHE A 67 -3.81 12.36 -6.67
C PHE A 67 -5.00 12.08 -5.74
N ALA A 68 -4.74 11.65 -4.51
CA ALA A 68 -5.80 11.44 -3.52
C ALA A 68 -6.61 12.71 -3.27
N ASN A 69 -5.94 13.88 -3.21
CA ASN A 69 -6.59 15.18 -3.05
C ASN A 69 -7.44 15.54 -4.27
N GLU A 70 -6.94 15.35 -5.50
CA GLU A 70 -7.72 15.58 -6.73
C GLU A 70 -8.98 14.71 -6.74
N LEU A 71 -8.83 13.40 -6.48
CA LEU A 71 -9.93 12.44 -6.49
C LEU A 71 -10.98 12.76 -5.40
N ALA A 72 -10.52 13.13 -4.20
CA ALA A 72 -11.38 13.51 -3.09
C ALA A 72 -12.25 14.74 -3.43
N GLN A 73 -11.67 15.74 -4.08
CA GLN A 73 -12.39 16.92 -4.54
C GLN A 73 -13.42 16.59 -5.63
N ILE A 74 -13.02 15.81 -6.65
CA ILE A 74 -13.92 15.41 -7.75
C ILE A 74 -15.12 14.60 -7.23
N GLN A 75 -14.88 13.67 -6.30
CA GLN A 75 -15.94 12.79 -5.78
C GLN A 75 -16.63 13.33 -4.52
N SER A 76 -16.21 14.50 -4.02
CA SER A 76 -16.70 15.09 -2.76
C SER A 76 -16.62 14.14 -1.58
N LEU A 77 -15.49 13.42 -1.46
CA LEU A 77 -15.21 12.45 -0.40
C LEU A 77 -14.26 13.03 0.64
N PRO A 78 -14.42 12.67 1.93
CA PRO A 78 -13.45 13.01 2.95
C PRO A 78 -12.11 12.32 2.67
N LEU A 79 -11.01 13.05 2.89
CA LEU A 79 -9.62 12.61 2.71
C LEU A 79 -8.90 12.59 4.06
N GLN A 80 -8.20 11.48 4.34
CA GLN A 80 -7.31 11.34 5.49
C GLN A 80 -5.89 10.99 5.03
N ILE A 81 -4.90 11.68 5.58
CA ILE A 81 -3.48 11.33 5.41
C ILE A 81 -3.06 10.43 6.56
N GLU A 82 -2.45 9.27 6.24
CA GLU A 82 -1.95 8.32 7.21
C GLU A 82 -0.42 8.21 7.11
N ASN A 83 0.28 8.75 8.11
CA ASN A 83 1.73 8.81 8.10
C ASN A 83 2.42 7.45 8.21
N GLU A 84 1.79 6.49 8.87
CA GLU A 84 2.30 5.13 9.00
C GLU A 84 2.34 4.38 7.65
N LEU A 85 1.64 4.90 6.63
CA LEU A 85 1.59 4.32 5.29
C LEU A 85 2.61 4.92 4.30
N LYS A 86 3.64 5.63 4.76
CA LYS A 86 4.80 5.95 3.92
C LYS A 86 5.46 4.68 3.41
N GLU A 87 6.07 4.74 2.22
CA GLU A 87 6.91 3.63 1.73
C GLU A 87 8.11 3.39 2.65
N VAL A 88 8.68 2.18 2.59
CA VAL A 88 9.91 1.85 3.30
C VAL A 88 11.04 2.81 2.90
N SER A 89 11.82 3.29 3.86
CA SER A 89 13.01 4.09 3.51
C SER A 89 14.14 3.18 3.05
N PHE A 90 14.67 3.46 1.85
CA PHE A 90 15.85 2.78 1.32
C PHE A 90 17.16 3.50 1.65
N GLY A 91 17.12 4.61 2.38
CA GLY A 91 18.29 5.36 2.83
C GLY A 91 19.21 5.75 1.67
N LEU A 92 20.49 5.34 1.72
CA LEU A 92 21.48 5.68 0.67
C LEU A 92 21.24 5.04 -0.69
N TRP A 93 20.27 4.13 -0.80
CA TRP A 93 19.87 3.57 -2.08
C TRP A 93 18.81 4.40 -2.79
N GLU A 94 18.20 5.36 -2.09
CA GLU A 94 17.18 6.22 -2.68
C GLU A 94 17.76 7.04 -3.84
N GLY A 95 17.01 7.10 -4.95
CA GLY A 95 17.42 7.74 -6.20
C GLY A 95 18.25 6.88 -7.15
N LYS A 96 18.74 5.71 -6.71
CA LYS A 96 19.54 4.79 -7.54
C LYS A 96 18.67 3.73 -8.20
N THR A 97 19.07 3.30 -9.40
CA THR A 97 18.48 2.14 -10.08
C THR A 97 19.01 0.82 -9.50
N ALA A 98 18.35 -0.30 -9.83
CA ALA A 98 18.85 -1.62 -9.48
C ALA A 98 20.22 -1.90 -10.12
N ASP A 99 20.44 -1.47 -11.37
CA ASP A 99 21.70 -1.71 -12.10
C ASP A 99 22.85 -0.92 -11.48
N GLU A 100 22.65 0.36 -11.12
CA GLU A 100 23.66 1.15 -10.40
C GLU A 100 24.02 0.53 -9.04
N LEU A 101 23.05 -0.03 -8.33
CA LEU A 101 23.33 -0.72 -7.07
C LEU A 101 24.02 -2.06 -7.27
N LEU A 102 23.73 -2.78 -8.36
CA LEU A 102 24.46 -3.99 -8.72
C LEU A 102 25.90 -3.70 -9.09
N GLU A 103 26.21 -2.57 -9.71
CA GLU A 103 27.57 -2.15 -10.03
C GLU A 103 28.33 -1.70 -8.77
N THR A 104 27.72 -0.90 -7.92
CA THR A 104 28.43 -0.24 -6.80
C THR A 104 28.32 -0.99 -5.47
N GLU A 105 27.25 -1.74 -5.24
CA GLU A 105 26.95 -2.41 -3.96
C GLU A 105 26.39 -3.84 -4.16
N SER A 106 26.86 -4.55 -5.18
CA SER A 106 26.35 -5.88 -5.61
C SER A 106 26.13 -6.89 -4.47
N GLY A 107 27.06 -6.96 -3.52
CA GLY A 107 26.94 -7.89 -2.40
C GLY A 107 25.78 -7.54 -1.47
N LYS A 108 25.55 -6.25 -1.20
CA LYS A 108 24.51 -5.80 -0.28
C LYS A 108 23.12 -5.89 -0.91
N ILE A 109 22.97 -5.46 -2.18
CA ILE A 109 21.65 -5.49 -2.83
C ILE A 109 21.17 -6.90 -3.05
N LYS A 110 22.04 -7.84 -3.47
CA LYS A 110 21.69 -9.27 -3.60
C LYS A 110 21.32 -9.89 -2.27
N LYS A 111 22.04 -9.53 -1.20
CA LYS A 111 21.72 -10.00 0.15
C LYS A 111 20.34 -9.49 0.59
N TYR A 112 20.02 -8.22 0.33
CA TYR A 112 18.71 -7.66 0.63
C TYR A 112 17.58 -8.38 -0.12
N TRP A 113 17.76 -8.71 -1.39
CA TRP A 113 16.73 -9.43 -2.15
C TRP A 113 16.51 -10.85 -1.63
N ASN A 114 17.56 -11.52 -1.15
CA ASN A 114 17.48 -12.88 -0.64
C ASN A 114 17.04 -12.96 0.83
N ASP A 115 17.37 -11.95 1.62
CA ASP A 115 17.10 -11.89 3.05
C ASP A 115 16.81 -10.44 3.49
N PRO A 116 15.61 -9.93 3.16
CA PRO A 116 15.24 -8.55 3.49
C PRO A 116 14.99 -8.34 4.99
N ILE A 117 14.77 -9.41 5.76
CA ILE A 117 14.55 -9.33 7.21
C ILE A 117 15.85 -8.97 7.93
N HIS A 118 16.95 -9.64 7.59
CA HIS A 118 18.25 -9.46 8.27
C HIS A 118 19.18 -8.50 7.52
N THR A 119 18.72 -7.92 6.42
CA THR A 119 19.51 -6.97 5.63
C THR A 119 18.76 -5.65 5.51
N THR A 120 19.33 -4.60 6.09
CA THR A 120 18.78 -3.24 6.00
C THR A 120 19.59 -2.43 4.99
N PRO A 121 18.95 -1.67 4.07
CA PRO A 121 19.64 -0.70 3.24
C PRO A 121 20.44 0.30 4.12
N PRO A 122 21.64 0.73 3.71
CA PRO A 122 22.43 1.67 4.50
C PRO A 122 21.65 2.94 4.82
N GLN A 123 21.53 3.28 6.10
CA GLN A 123 20.70 4.39 6.61
C GLN A 123 19.19 4.29 6.26
N GLY A 124 18.75 3.14 5.80
CA GLY A 124 17.35 2.87 5.50
C GLY A 124 16.57 2.31 6.70
N GLU A 125 15.32 1.98 6.45
CA GLU A 125 14.41 1.41 7.43
C GLU A 125 14.55 -0.13 7.45
N ASN A 126 14.62 -0.71 8.65
CA ASN A 126 14.57 -2.17 8.81
C ASN A 126 13.18 -2.69 8.48
N LEU A 127 13.10 -3.85 7.82
CA LEU A 127 11.83 -4.43 7.36
C LEU A 127 10.84 -4.70 8.50
N LEU A 128 11.30 -5.16 9.66
CA LEU A 128 10.43 -5.41 10.81
C LEU A 128 9.90 -4.12 11.45
N ALA A 129 10.70 -3.04 11.43
CA ALA A 129 10.24 -1.72 11.86
C ALA A 129 9.19 -1.16 10.90
N PHE A 130 9.43 -1.34 9.60
CA PHE A 130 8.47 -0.99 8.54
C PHE A 130 7.16 -1.76 8.69
N GLU A 131 7.23 -3.08 8.86
CA GLU A 131 6.05 -3.91 9.12
C GLU A 131 5.26 -3.40 10.32
N LYS A 132 5.94 -3.19 11.45
CA LYS A 132 5.31 -2.75 12.69
C LYS A 132 4.51 -1.45 12.51
N ARG A 133 5.11 -0.43 11.85
CA ARG A 133 4.38 0.84 11.66
C ARG A 133 3.23 0.70 10.66
N VAL A 134 3.43 -0.04 9.55
CA VAL A 134 2.36 -0.26 8.57
C VAL A 134 1.18 -1.00 9.22
N LEU A 135 1.43 -2.04 10.02
CA LEU A 135 0.37 -2.78 10.70
C LEU A 135 -0.30 -1.96 11.81
N ASN A 136 0.40 -1.03 12.46
CA ASN A 136 -0.23 -0.05 13.36
C ASN A 136 -1.20 0.85 12.60
N GLY A 137 -0.78 1.44 11.48
CA GLY A 137 -1.66 2.24 10.62
C GLY A 137 -2.85 1.44 10.10
N TRP A 138 -2.61 0.19 9.68
CA TRP A 138 -3.66 -0.74 9.24
C TRP A 138 -4.69 -0.99 10.34
N GLY A 139 -4.26 -1.30 11.55
CA GLY A 139 -5.14 -1.51 12.71
C GLY A 139 -5.99 -0.27 13.03
N ASN A 140 -5.40 0.93 12.98
CA ASN A 140 -6.14 2.19 13.18
C ASN A 140 -7.22 2.39 12.11
N ILE A 141 -6.89 2.12 10.84
CA ILE A 141 -7.84 2.21 9.72
C ILE A 141 -9.02 1.24 9.94
N LEU A 142 -8.76 -0.01 10.27
CA LEU A 142 -9.82 -1.00 10.51
C LEU A 142 -10.75 -0.58 11.65
N ASN A 143 -10.20 -0.05 12.73
CA ASN A 143 -10.99 0.42 13.88
C ASN A 143 -11.86 1.64 13.52
N GLN A 144 -11.29 2.59 12.75
CA GLN A 144 -11.96 3.84 12.42
C GLN A 144 -13.04 3.66 11.35
N PHE A 145 -12.85 2.76 10.40
CA PHE A 145 -13.69 2.63 9.21
C PHE A 145 -14.49 1.33 9.17
N GLN A 146 -14.81 0.76 10.32
CA GLN A 146 -15.63 -0.45 10.40
C GLN A 146 -16.97 -0.28 9.65
N GLY A 147 -17.32 -1.25 8.80
CA GLY A 147 -18.54 -1.23 7.99
C GLY A 147 -18.53 -0.23 6.83
N LYS A 148 -17.39 0.37 6.51
CA LYS A 148 -17.23 1.34 5.41
C LYS A 148 -16.54 0.74 4.20
N HIS A 149 -16.77 1.35 3.04
CA HIS A 149 -15.98 1.11 1.82
C HIS A 149 -14.98 2.26 1.64
N VAL A 150 -13.69 1.95 1.72
CA VAL A 150 -12.60 2.93 1.76
C VAL A 150 -11.62 2.68 0.62
N LEU A 151 -11.15 3.75 -0.04
CA LEU A 151 -10.02 3.71 -0.95
C LEU A 151 -8.74 4.09 -0.20
N LEU A 152 -7.71 3.26 -0.28
CA LEU A 152 -6.39 3.50 0.29
C LEU A 152 -5.35 3.60 -0.81
N ILE A 153 -4.80 4.82 -1.04
CA ILE A 153 -3.79 5.09 -2.05
C ILE A 153 -2.40 5.03 -1.40
N SER A 154 -1.56 4.09 -1.84
CA SER A 154 -0.31 3.82 -1.17
C SER A 154 0.77 3.24 -2.12
N HIS A 155 1.69 2.46 -1.60
CA HIS A 155 2.92 2.00 -2.20
C HIS A 155 3.00 0.47 -2.23
N ALA A 156 3.90 -0.06 -3.07
CA ALA A 156 4.06 -1.50 -3.21
C ALA A 156 4.52 -2.19 -1.92
N GLY A 157 5.46 -1.60 -1.18
CA GLY A 157 5.94 -2.17 0.09
C GLY A 157 4.82 -2.24 1.13
N VAL A 158 4.08 -1.15 1.31
CA VAL A 158 2.93 -1.09 2.23
C VAL A 158 1.88 -2.15 1.89
N MET A 159 1.50 -2.24 0.60
CA MET A 159 0.51 -3.23 0.17
C MET A 159 1.02 -4.66 0.40
N ARG A 160 2.29 -4.95 0.13
CA ARG A 160 2.90 -6.26 0.39
C ARG A 160 2.84 -6.63 1.87
N ILE A 161 3.20 -5.72 2.77
CA ILE A 161 3.13 -5.96 4.22
C ILE A 161 1.71 -6.35 4.64
N ILE A 162 0.72 -5.57 4.25
CA ILE A 162 -0.68 -5.82 4.62
C ILE A 162 -1.17 -7.14 4.01
N LEU A 163 -0.85 -7.42 2.74
CA LEU A 163 -1.22 -8.67 2.09
C LEU A 163 -0.55 -9.89 2.74
N CYS A 164 0.75 -9.81 3.06
CA CYS A 164 1.43 -10.88 3.80
C CYS A 164 0.73 -11.15 5.14
N HIS A 165 0.43 -10.10 5.89
CA HIS A 165 -0.27 -10.22 7.18
C HIS A 165 -1.64 -10.91 7.04
N ILE A 166 -2.47 -10.48 6.09
CA ILE A 166 -3.82 -11.02 5.89
C ILE A 166 -3.80 -12.47 5.40
N LEU A 167 -2.86 -12.80 4.51
CA LEU A 167 -2.75 -14.12 3.91
C LEU A 167 -1.95 -15.12 4.77
N GLY A 168 -1.42 -14.68 5.92
CA GLY A 168 -0.52 -15.50 6.74
C GLY A 168 0.78 -15.88 6.03
N MET A 169 1.23 -15.05 5.08
CA MET A 169 2.49 -15.27 4.35
C MET A 169 3.68 -14.79 5.16
N PRO A 170 4.77 -15.57 5.25
CA PRO A 170 6.01 -15.09 5.84
C PRO A 170 6.55 -13.84 5.10
N LEU A 171 7.10 -12.88 5.83
CA LEU A 171 7.71 -11.68 5.24
C LEU A 171 8.86 -11.97 4.26
N THR A 172 9.53 -13.13 4.40
CA THR A 172 10.53 -13.59 3.44
C THR A 172 9.97 -13.77 2.03
N GLU A 173 8.66 -13.92 1.91
CA GLU A 173 7.95 -14.17 0.65
C GLU A 173 7.34 -12.90 0.04
N LEU A 174 7.53 -11.73 0.67
CA LEU A 174 6.85 -10.50 0.27
C LEU A 174 7.10 -10.10 -1.19
N PHE A 175 8.28 -10.42 -1.75
CA PHE A 175 8.60 -10.10 -3.15
C PHE A 175 7.92 -11.03 -4.17
N LYS A 176 7.26 -12.10 -3.72
CA LYS A 176 6.43 -12.95 -4.58
C LYS A 176 5.08 -12.31 -4.93
N LEU A 177 4.69 -11.25 -4.21
CA LEU A 177 3.50 -10.47 -4.53
C LEU A 177 3.86 -9.38 -5.56
N ASP A 178 3.35 -9.50 -6.77
CA ASP A 178 3.47 -8.43 -7.75
C ASP A 178 2.42 -7.34 -7.50
N VAL A 179 2.88 -6.12 -7.29
CA VAL A 179 2.04 -4.95 -7.07
C VAL A 179 2.34 -3.93 -8.17
N GLY A 180 1.62 -4.00 -9.30
CA GLY A 180 1.81 -3.12 -10.46
C GLY A 180 1.43 -1.66 -10.19
N LEU A 181 2.01 -0.72 -10.96
CA LEU A 181 1.64 0.71 -10.90
C LEU A 181 0.17 0.91 -11.27
N ALA A 182 -0.53 1.74 -10.52
CA ALA A 182 -1.97 2.02 -10.66
C ALA A 182 -2.86 0.76 -10.68
N LYS A 183 -2.37 -0.36 -10.14
CA LYS A 183 -3.17 -1.58 -9.97
C LYS A 183 -3.80 -1.62 -8.59
N ALA A 184 -5.00 -2.19 -8.55
CA ALA A 184 -5.85 -2.26 -7.37
C ALA A 184 -5.86 -3.65 -6.75
N SER A 185 -6.20 -3.70 -5.47
CA SER A 185 -6.53 -4.93 -4.74
C SER A 185 -7.69 -4.63 -3.81
N ARG A 186 -8.58 -5.57 -3.60
CA ARG A 186 -9.71 -5.43 -2.66
C ARG A 186 -9.62 -6.44 -1.54
N ILE A 187 -9.73 -5.96 -0.32
CA ILE A 187 -9.87 -6.76 0.88
C ILE A 187 -11.27 -6.49 1.45
N GLN A 188 -11.97 -7.55 1.76
CA GLN A 188 -13.21 -7.49 2.53
C GLN A 188 -12.96 -8.08 3.91
N ILE A 189 -13.40 -7.37 4.94
CA ILE A 189 -13.29 -7.79 6.33
C ILE A 189 -14.70 -7.99 6.89
N ASP A 190 -15.05 -9.23 7.17
CA ASP A 190 -16.30 -9.55 7.85
C ASP A 190 -16.06 -9.46 9.37
N HIS A 191 -17.01 -8.86 10.08
CA HIS A 191 -16.93 -8.70 11.53
C HIS A 191 -17.93 -9.64 12.17
N VAL A 192 -17.44 -10.67 12.86
CA VAL A 192 -18.26 -11.73 13.48
C VAL A 192 -17.80 -11.88 14.93
N ASP A 193 -18.71 -11.69 15.86
CA ASP A 193 -18.47 -11.86 17.31
C ASP A 193 -17.22 -11.09 17.82
N GLY A 194 -17.03 -9.87 17.32
CA GLY A 194 -15.89 -9.00 17.67
C GLY A 194 -14.56 -9.40 17.05
N GLN A 195 -14.53 -10.40 16.16
CA GLN A 195 -13.35 -10.80 15.41
C GLN A 195 -13.40 -10.32 13.96
N ASN A 196 -12.24 -10.01 13.40
CA ASN A 196 -12.07 -9.60 12.01
C ASN A 196 -11.66 -10.80 11.15
N TRP A 197 -12.41 -11.04 10.08
CA TRP A 197 -12.17 -12.11 9.11
C TRP A 197 -11.82 -11.51 7.74
N PRO A 198 -10.55 -11.14 7.49
CA PRO A 198 -10.14 -10.55 6.23
C PRO A 198 -10.08 -11.60 5.11
N ARG A 199 -10.52 -11.19 3.92
CA ARG A 199 -10.44 -11.97 2.68
C ARG A 199 -9.90 -11.11 1.56
N LEU A 200 -8.96 -11.63 0.79
CA LEU A 200 -8.51 -11.01 -0.46
C LEU A 200 -9.51 -11.36 -1.56
N ILE A 201 -10.18 -10.36 -2.12
CA ILE A 201 -11.21 -10.54 -3.15
C ILE A 201 -10.58 -10.57 -4.55
N PHE A 202 -9.68 -9.61 -4.82
CA PHE A 202 -8.85 -9.60 -6.02
C PHE A 202 -7.52 -8.89 -5.74
N HIS A 203 -6.52 -9.15 -6.59
CA HIS A 203 -5.20 -8.54 -6.50
C HIS A 203 -4.60 -8.25 -7.87
N GLY A 204 -3.94 -7.10 -8.02
CA GLY A 204 -3.14 -6.74 -9.18
C GLY A 204 -3.96 -6.44 -10.44
N SER A 205 -5.26 -6.13 -10.31
CA SER A 205 -6.16 -5.85 -11.43
C SER A 205 -6.64 -4.39 -11.46
N GLU A 206 -7.53 -4.08 -12.39
CA GLU A 206 -8.36 -2.89 -12.35
C GLU A 206 -9.53 -3.12 -11.39
N PHE A 207 -10.22 -2.04 -10.97
CA PHE A 207 -11.43 -2.19 -10.17
C PHE A 207 -12.51 -2.90 -10.97
N ILE A 208 -13.12 -3.89 -10.33
CA ILE A 208 -14.19 -4.72 -10.89
C ILE A 208 -15.53 -4.10 -10.52
#